data_cf7043bd3de9f797400e05ee417079ee
#
_entry.id   cf7043bd3de9f797400e05ee417079ee
#
_cell.length_a   1.000
_cell.length_b   1.000
_cell.length_c   1.000
_cell.angle_alpha   90.00
_cell.angle_beta   90.00
_cell.angle_gamma   90.00
#
_symmetry.space_group_name_H-M   'P 1'
#
loop_
_entity.id
_entity.type
_entity.pdbx_description
1 polymer ?
#
loop_
_entity_poly.entity_id
_entity_poly.type
_entity_poly.pdbx_seq_one_letter_code
_entity_poly.pdbx_strand_id
1 'polypeptide(L)'
;MEKKKRYKSYLAIAGFFIGSGFGLLFAFSWNELVIVLNLVDGAWLAVISGIIRIIILVIMSSILFAKWFKQETIYTSDAYFLFALFFSILIVGKIYDIYNNLIVVSENATAEFVLFITKIRYLIVTMNIMPVLYIGLETTLALISAYIKNVNKSQFNKIRLGIVGIYLAIMLLIIIIAPTLSALIFALPYFTIGIYLLLAIMFFFMYKNKRLSQANALLIGIAFLCLIASSIIRSIITSIALENPSMIVVAEVITIIVNFVIFLGFITKPKYAKM
;
A
#
# COMPACT_ATOMS: atom_id res chain seq x y z
N MET A 1 29.77 -0.81 6.85
CA MET A 1 29.68 -0.99 5.38
C MET A 1 29.04 -2.32 4.99
N GLU A 2 29.40 -3.41 5.58
CA GLU A 2 28.91 -4.78 5.25
C GLU A 2 27.38 -4.92 5.37
N LYS A 3 26.77 -4.43 6.45
CA LYS A 3 25.31 -4.47 6.66
C LYS A 3 24.52 -3.78 5.55
N LYS A 4 24.99 -2.61 5.08
CA LYS A 4 24.34 -1.89 3.97
C LYS A 4 24.40 -2.67 2.64
N LYS A 5 25.55 -3.30 2.35
CA LYS A 5 25.76 -4.14 1.17
C LYS A 5 24.81 -5.34 1.20
N ARG A 6 24.67 -5.99 2.37
CA ARG A 6 23.78 -7.13 2.58
C ARG A 6 22.31 -6.77 2.34
N TYR A 7 21.83 -5.64 2.85
CA TYR A 7 20.44 -5.20 2.60
C TYR A 7 20.19 -4.83 1.14
N LYS A 8 21.15 -4.20 0.45
CA LYS A 8 21.03 -3.96 -0.99
C LYS A 8 20.87 -5.26 -1.77
N SER A 9 21.67 -6.29 -1.42
CA SER A 9 21.55 -7.61 -2.04
C SER A 9 20.18 -8.24 -1.79
N TYR A 10 19.65 -8.19 -0.56
CA TYR A 10 18.33 -8.72 -0.27
C TYR A 10 17.22 -8.02 -1.03
N LEU A 11 17.26 -6.69 -1.14
CA LEU A 11 16.28 -5.94 -1.93
C LEU A 11 16.37 -6.26 -3.42
N ALA A 12 17.59 -6.43 -3.96
CA ALA A 12 17.79 -6.82 -5.35
C ALA A 12 17.25 -8.23 -5.64
N ILE A 13 17.53 -9.19 -4.74
CA ILE A 13 17.03 -10.57 -4.83
C ILE A 13 15.50 -10.59 -4.76
N ALA A 14 14.91 -9.88 -3.78
CA ALA A 14 13.45 -9.79 -3.66
C ALA A 14 12.83 -9.16 -4.91
N GLY A 15 13.40 -8.07 -5.43
CA GLY A 15 12.95 -7.44 -6.67
C GLY A 15 13.03 -8.39 -7.87
N PHE A 16 14.11 -9.17 -7.98
CA PHE A 16 14.27 -10.17 -9.04
C PHE A 16 13.18 -11.25 -8.98
N PHE A 17 12.93 -11.84 -7.80
CA PHE A 17 11.90 -12.87 -7.65
C PHE A 17 10.50 -12.33 -7.94
N ILE A 18 10.16 -11.14 -7.44
CA ILE A 18 8.88 -10.48 -7.69
C ILE A 18 8.74 -10.19 -9.20
N GLY A 19 9.76 -9.59 -9.82
CA GLY A 19 9.76 -9.28 -11.25
C GLY A 19 9.64 -10.53 -12.13
N SER A 20 10.38 -11.60 -11.81
CA SER A 20 10.28 -12.88 -12.50
C SER A 20 8.90 -13.52 -12.35
N GLY A 21 8.32 -13.46 -11.14
CA GLY A 21 6.97 -13.97 -10.88
C GLY A 21 5.91 -13.25 -11.73
N PHE A 22 5.97 -11.92 -11.81
CA PHE A 22 5.10 -11.15 -12.70
C PHE A 22 5.36 -11.44 -14.17
N GLY A 23 6.63 -11.55 -14.58
CA GLY A 23 6.98 -11.91 -15.95
C GLY A 23 6.34 -13.23 -16.37
N LEU A 24 6.43 -14.26 -15.52
CA LEU A 24 5.76 -15.54 -15.75
C LEU A 24 4.24 -15.39 -15.79
N LEU A 25 3.64 -14.67 -14.83
CA LEU A 25 2.20 -14.46 -14.77
C LEU A 25 1.65 -13.83 -16.06
N PHE A 26 2.30 -12.76 -16.55
CA PHE A 26 1.94 -12.11 -17.81
C PHE A 26 2.20 -13.01 -19.03
N ALA A 27 3.29 -13.77 -19.03
CA ALA A 27 3.61 -14.67 -20.13
C ALA A 27 2.58 -15.80 -20.27
N PHE A 28 2.15 -16.41 -19.17
CA PHE A 28 1.12 -17.46 -19.19
C PHE A 28 -0.25 -16.97 -19.67
N SER A 29 -0.58 -15.72 -19.39
CA SER A 29 -1.88 -15.13 -19.76
C SER A 29 -1.78 -14.25 -21.02
N TRP A 30 -0.66 -14.27 -21.75
CA TRP A 30 -0.37 -13.30 -22.83
C TRP A 30 -1.46 -13.23 -23.88
N ASN A 31 -1.94 -14.38 -24.36
CA ASN A 31 -2.98 -14.43 -25.39
C ASN A 31 -4.27 -13.75 -24.93
N GLU A 32 -4.71 -14.05 -23.71
CA GLU A 32 -5.91 -13.44 -23.12
C GLU A 32 -5.76 -11.93 -22.95
N LEU A 33 -4.60 -11.50 -22.47
CA LEU A 33 -4.32 -10.07 -22.27
C LEU A 33 -4.32 -9.30 -23.58
N VAL A 34 -3.74 -9.86 -24.65
CA VAL A 34 -3.73 -9.25 -25.98
C VAL A 34 -5.15 -9.16 -26.56
N ILE A 35 -5.96 -10.20 -26.37
CA ILE A 35 -7.36 -10.19 -26.81
C ILE A 35 -8.11 -9.04 -26.12
N VAL A 36 -8.02 -8.94 -24.79
CA VAL A 36 -8.69 -7.89 -24.03
C VAL A 36 -8.19 -6.49 -24.42
N LEU A 37 -6.90 -6.31 -24.61
CA LEU A 37 -6.31 -5.04 -25.02
C LEU A 37 -6.79 -4.56 -26.40
N ASN A 38 -7.15 -5.49 -27.29
CA ASN A 38 -7.61 -5.17 -28.64
C ASN A 38 -9.14 -5.04 -28.74
N LEU A 39 -9.90 -5.74 -27.90
CA LEU A 39 -11.36 -5.79 -27.95
C LEU A 39 -12.05 -4.78 -27.03
N VAL A 40 -11.41 -4.44 -25.90
CA VAL A 40 -12.03 -3.57 -24.89
C VAL A 40 -11.57 -2.13 -25.08
N ASP A 41 -12.52 -1.27 -25.45
CA ASP A 41 -12.27 0.16 -25.59
C ASP A 41 -11.72 0.77 -24.31
N GLY A 42 -10.62 1.50 -24.41
CA GLY A 42 -9.98 2.14 -23.26
C GLY A 42 -9.06 1.24 -22.41
N ALA A 43 -8.93 -0.06 -22.73
CA ALA A 43 -8.02 -0.97 -22.00
C ALA A 43 -6.55 -0.48 -22.05
N TRP A 44 -6.09 -0.03 -23.20
CA TRP A 44 -4.77 0.58 -23.37
C TRP A 44 -4.58 1.82 -22.49
N LEU A 45 -5.58 2.66 -22.40
CA LEU A 45 -5.54 3.89 -21.60
C LEU A 45 -5.42 3.56 -20.10
N ALA A 46 -6.13 2.53 -19.63
CA ALA A 46 -6.04 2.01 -18.27
C ALA A 46 -4.63 1.44 -17.97
N VAL A 47 -4.04 0.70 -18.90
CA VAL A 47 -2.68 0.16 -18.76
C VAL A 47 -1.64 1.27 -18.73
N ILE A 48 -1.69 2.23 -19.66
CA ILE A 48 -0.75 3.35 -19.72
C ILE A 48 -0.81 4.18 -18.44
N SER A 49 -2.01 4.53 -17.95
CA SER A 49 -2.18 5.27 -16.70
C SER A 49 -1.63 4.49 -15.50
N GLY A 50 -1.81 3.17 -15.49
CA GLY A 50 -1.23 2.28 -14.50
C GLY A 50 0.30 2.25 -14.53
N ILE A 51 0.91 2.20 -15.72
CA ILE A 51 2.38 2.26 -15.88
C ILE A 51 2.93 3.60 -15.40
N ILE A 52 2.29 4.72 -15.75
CA ILE A 52 2.69 6.05 -15.25
C ILE A 52 2.70 6.06 -13.73
N ARG A 53 1.66 5.53 -13.10
CA ARG A 53 1.60 5.44 -11.64
C ARG A 53 2.71 4.56 -11.07
N ILE A 54 3.03 3.42 -11.68
CA ILE A 54 4.14 2.55 -11.26
C ILE A 54 5.46 3.33 -11.29
N ILE A 55 5.75 4.06 -12.38
CA ILE A 55 6.96 4.87 -12.50
C ILE A 55 7.06 5.90 -11.36
N ILE A 56 5.97 6.61 -11.06
CA ILE A 56 5.93 7.59 -9.97
C ILE A 56 6.19 6.91 -8.62
N LEU A 57 5.55 5.77 -8.35
CA LEU A 57 5.76 5.02 -7.11
C LEU A 57 7.20 4.49 -6.97
N VAL A 58 7.83 4.04 -8.07
CA VAL A 58 9.24 3.63 -8.10
C VAL A 58 10.15 4.79 -7.72
N ILE A 59 9.91 5.99 -8.26
CA ILE A 59 10.69 7.18 -7.92
C ILE A 59 10.54 7.50 -6.42
N MET A 60 9.31 7.50 -5.90
CA MET A 60 9.04 7.78 -4.48
C MET A 60 9.72 6.77 -3.55
N SER A 61 9.59 5.47 -3.85
CA SER A 61 10.23 4.40 -3.09
C SER A 61 11.74 4.51 -3.11
N SER A 62 12.33 4.77 -4.30
CA SER A 62 13.77 4.90 -4.48
C SER A 62 14.36 6.08 -3.69
N ILE A 63 13.68 7.22 -3.64
CA ILE A 63 14.09 8.38 -2.85
C ILE A 63 14.11 8.03 -1.35
N LEU A 64 13.12 7.31 -0.85
CA LEU A 64 13.04 6.92 0.56
C LEU A 64 14.12 5.88 0.92
N PHE A 65 14.36 4.87 0.07
CA PHE A 65 15.47 3.94 0.25
C PHE A 65 16.83 4.65 0.20
N ALA A 66 17.01 5.62 -0.71
CA ALA A 66 18.24 6.41 -0.77
C ALA A 66 18.47 7.20 0.54
N LYS A 67 17.41 7.78 1.13
CA LYS A 67 17.49 8.44 2.44
C LYS A 67 17.84 7.45 3.54
N TRP A 68 17.24 6.26 3.55
CA TRP A 68 17.56 5.22 4.52
C TRP A 68 19.02 4.77 4.43
N PHE A 69 19.53 4.50 3.23
CA PHE A 69 20.93 4.08 3.03
C PHE A 69 21.96 5.17 3.35
N LYS A 70 21.55 6.46 3.37
CA LYS A 70 22.42 7.58 3.77
C LYS A 70 22.61 7.69 5.28
N GLN A 71 21.76 7.03 6.10
CA GLN A 71 21.93 7.01 7.56
C GLN A 71 23.24 6.31 7.95
N GLU A 72 23.85 6.72 9.05
CA GLU A 72 25.08 6.09 9.57
C GLU A 72 24.83 4.62 9.97
N THR A 73 23.79 4.39 10.76
CA THR A 73 23.32 3.07 11.16
C THR A 73 21.93 2.83 10.56
N ILE A 74 21.71 1.63 10.02
CA ILE A 74 20.46 1.26 9.36
C ILE A 74 19.76 0.11 10.11
N TYR A 75 18.45 0.29 10.34
CA TYR A 75 17.57 -0.71 10.93
C TYR A 75 16.33 -0.88 10.07
N THR A 76 15.76 -2.08 10.05
CA THR A 76 14.50 -2.38 9.34
C THR A 76 13.28 -1.76 10.01
N SER A 77 13.40 -1.29 11.24
CA SER A 77 12.36 -0.52 11.94
C SER A 77 12.42 0.98 11.68
N ASP A 78 13.41 1.46 10.91
CA ASP A 78 13.53 2.88 10.60
C ASP A 78 12.34 3.36 9.75
N ALA A 79 11.85 4.57 10.05
CA ALA A 79 10.71 5.15 9.37
C ALA A 79 10.92 5.22 7.85
N TYR A 80 12.11 5.64 7.38
CA TYR A 80 12.40 5.70 5.94
C TYR A 80 12.35 4.33 5.26
N PHE A 81 12.81 3.26 5.93
CA PHE A 81 12.70 1.90 5.40
C PHE A 81 11.24 1.46 5.28
N LEU A 82 10.46 1.64 6.35
CA LEU A 82 9.06 1.22 6.38
C LEU A 82 8.20 2.03 5.40
N PHE A 83 8.47 3.33 5.23
CA PHE A 83 7.81 4.15 4.22
C PHE A 83 8.21 3.75 2.79
N ALA A 84 9.49 3.43 2.55
CA ALA A 84 9.94 2.91 1.26
C ALA A 84 9.27 1.55 0.95
N LEU A 85 9.15 0.68 1.96
CA LEU A 85 8.49 -0.62 1.83
C LEU A 85 6.99 -0.46 1.52
N PHE A 86 6.30 0.52 2.13
CA PHE A 86 4.92 0.87 1.81
C PHE A 86 4.75 1.16 0.31
N PHE A 87 5.58 2.06 -0.26
CA PHE A 87 5.52 2.36 -1.69
C PHE A 87 5.94 1.17 -2.56
N SER A 88 6.89 0.34 -2.12
CA SER A 88 7.29 -0.86 -2.86
C SER A 88 6.15 -1.88 -2.96
N ILE A 89 5.39 -2.08 -1.90
CA ILE A 89 4.22 -2.96 -1.93
C ILE A 89 3.10 -2.35 -2.79
N LEU A 90 2.94 -1.00 -2.81
CA LEU A 90 2.02 -0.33 -3.74
C LEU A 90 2.40 -0.57 -5.21
N ILE A 91 3.71 -0.62 -5.55
CA ILE A 91 4.18 -0.96 -6.90
C ILE A 91 3.72 -2.38 -7.25
N VAL A 92 4.00 -3.35 -6.38
CA VAL A 92 3.57 -4.75 -6.54
C VAL A 92 2.05 -4.84 -6.73
N GLY A 93 1.30 -4.14 -5.87
CA GLY A 93 -0.15 -4.07 -5.96
C GLY A 93 -0.64 -3.47 -7.28
N LYS A 94 0.03 -2.43 -7.78
CA LYS A 94 -0.39 -1.79 -9.04
C LYS A 94 -0.08 -2.63 -10.27
N ILE A 95 1.07 -3.31 -10.30
CA ILE A 95 1.37 -4.28 -11.37
C ILE A 95 0.30 -5.38 -11.38
N TYR A 96 -0.06 -5.89 -10.19
CA TYR A 96 -1.11 -6.90 -10.05
C TYR A 96 -2.49 -6.36 -10.42
N ASP A 97 -2.81 -5.10 -10.09
CA ASP A 97 -4.07 -4.46 -10.47
C ASP A 97 -4.26 -4.40 -12.00
N ILE A 98 -3.19 -4.10 -12.75
CA ILE A 98 -3.24 -4.10 -14.22
C ILE A 98 -3.60 -5.50 -14.72
N TYR A 99 -2.91 -6.53 -14.23
CA TYR A 99 -3.22 -7.92 -14.57
C TYR A 99 -4.65 -8.30 -14.21
N ASN A 100 -5.04 -8.08 -12.96
CA ASN A 100 -6.39 -8.43 -12.47
C ASN A 100 -7.49 -7.74 -13.28
N ASN A 101 -7.35 -6.45 -13.58
CA ASN A 101 -8.35 -5.70 -14.33
C ASN A 101 -8.53 -6.23 -15.76
N LEU A 102 -7.45 -6.65 -16.42
CA LEU A 102 -7.52 -7.22 -17.77
C LEU A 102 -8.18 -8.62 -17.75
N ILE A 103 -7.81 -9.46 -16.77
CA ILE A 103 -8.38 -10.82 -16.68
C ILE A 103 -9.86 -10.80 -16.28
N VAL A 104 -10.28 -9.90 -15.38
CA VAL A 104 -11.69 -9.80 -14.95
C VAL A 104 -12.64 -9.48 -16.13
N VAL A 105 -12.12 -8.78 -17.14
CA VAL A 105 -12.91 -8.40 -18.36
C VAL A 105 -12.80 -9.46 -19.46
N SER A 106 -11.91 -10.46 -19.32
CA SER A 106 -11.78 -11.56 -20.29
C SER A 106 -13.01 -12.47 -20.26
N GLU A 107 -13.59 -12.74 -21.42
CA GLU A 107 -14.75 -13.63 -21.57
C GLU A 107 -14.41 -15.10 -21.20
N ASN A 108 -13.13 -15.49 -21.27
CA ASN A 108 -12.66 -16.83 -20.98
C ASN A 108 -12.38 -17.08 -19.49
N ALA A 109 -12.41 -16.04 -18.65
CA ALA A 109 -12.11 -16.16 -17.24
C ALA A 109 -13.30 -16.75 -16.45
N THR A 110 -13.09 -17.91 -15.83
CA THR A 110 -14.11 -18.51 -14.96
C THR A 110 -14.32 -17.68 -13.70
N ALA A 111 -15.55 -17.67 -13.14
CA ALA A 111 -15.86 -16.93 -11.92
C ALA A 111 -14.97 -17.33 -10.73
N GLU A 112 -14.58 -18.62 -10.65
CA GLU A 112 -13.67 -19.11 -9.61
C GLU A 112 -12.26 -18.56 -9.77
N PHE A 113 -11.75 -18.48 -11.00
CA PHE A 113 -10.45 -17.90 -11.29
C PHE A 113 -10.43 -16.40 -10.99
N VAL A 114 -11.47 -15.66 -11.40
CA VAL A 114 -11.63 -14.24 -11.07
C VAL A 114 -11.65 -14.01 -9.56
N LEU A 115 -12.37 -14.85 -8.81
CA LEU A 115 -12.38 -14.79 -7.36
C LEU A 115 -10.99 -15.05 -6.77
N PHE A 116 -10.27 -16.06 -7.26
CA PHE A 116 -8.93 -16.41 -6.80
C PHE A 116 -7.94 -15.27 -7.01
N ILE A 117 -7.85 -14.71 -8.22
CA ILE A 117 -6.94 -13.60 -8.50
C ILE A 117 -7.30 -12.35 -7.70
N THR A 118 -8.59 -12.09 -7.49
CA THR A 118 -9.02 -10.96 -6.66
C THR A 118 -8.67 -11.15 -5.19
N LYS A 119 -8.71 -12.39 -4.67
CA LYS A 119 -8.23 -12.71 -3.32
C LYS A 119 -6.73 -12.37 -3.17
N ILE A 120 -5.89 -12.71 -4.15
CA ILE A 120 -4.47 -12.35 -4.15
C ILE A 120 -4.28 -10.83 -4.14
N ARG A 121 -5.05 -10.10 -4.95
CA ARG A 121 -5.06 -8.63 -4.95
C ARG A 121 -5.29 -8.05 -3.56
N TYR A 122 -6.31 -8.52 -2.86
CA TYR A 122 -6.62 -8.04 -1.51
C TYR A 122 -5.59 -8.45 -0.46
N LEU A 123 -4.92 -9.60 -0.65
CA LEU A 123 -3.76 -9.97 0.17
C LEU A 123 -2.63 -8.93 0.03
N ILE A 124 -2.32 -8.50 -1.19
CA ILE A 124 -1.30 -7.47 -1.44
C ILE A 124 -1.72 -6.13 -0.79
N VAL A 125 -2.99 -5.73 -0.91
CA VAL A 125 -3.52 -4.52 -0.26
C VAL A 125 -3.37 -4.60 1.26
N THR A 126 -3.66 -5.76 1.86
CA THR A 126 -3.50 -5.99 3.31
C THR A 126 -2.04 -5.83 3.73
N MET A 127 -1.10 -6.43 2.98
CA MET A 127 0.33 -6.32 3.25
C MET A 127 0.85 -4.89 3.12
N ASN A 128 0.26 -4.08 2.24
CA ASN A 128 0.66 -2.68 2.05
C ASN A 128 0.47 -1.81 3.29
N ILE A 129 -0.55 -2.08 4.08
CA ILE A 129 -0.87 -1.30 5.29
C ILE A 129 0.11 -1.59 6.44
N MET A 130 0.69 -2.79 6.48
CA MET A 130 1.54 -3.28 7.58
C MET A 130 2.69 -2.34 7.97
N PRO A 131 3.53 -1.83 7.04
CA PRO A 131 4.66 -0.98 7.40
C PRO A 131 4.23 0.31 8.11
N VAL A 132 3.13 0.92 7.67
CA VAL A 132 2.63 2.18 8.24
C VAL A 132 1.92 1.93 9.56
N LEU A 133 1.16 0.86 9.68
CA LEU A 133 0.55 0.44 10.93
C LEU A 133 1.62 0.15 12.00
N TYR A 134 2.72 -0.50 11.60
CA TYR A 134 3.83 -0.78 12.50
C TYR A 134 4.46 0.50 13.07
N ILE A 135 4.72 1.52 12.24
CA ILE A 135 5.23 2.83 12.70
C ILE A 135 4.21 3.53 13.61
N GLY A 136 2.95 3.55 13.19
CA GLY A 136 1.88 4.16 13.95
C GLY A 136 1.80 3.57 15.37
N LEU A 137 1.80 2.25 15.48
CA LEU A 137 1.78 1.55 16.76
C LEU A 137 3.04 1.80 17.58
N GLU A 138 4.23 1.82 16.97
CA GLU A 138 5.48 2.07 17.68
C GLU A 138 5.47 3.42 18.40
N THR A 139 5.10 4.46 17.70
CA THR A 139 5.05 5.82 18.25
C THR A 139 3.91 6.02 19.24
N THR A 140 2.74 5.43 18.97
CA THR A 140 1.59 5.51 19.88
C THR A 140 1.86 4.77 21.19
N LEU A 141 2.39 3.55 21.12
CA LEU A 141 2.75 2.77 22.30
C LEU A 141 3.88 3.44 23.10
N ALA A 142 4.86 4.06 22.44
CA ALA A 142 5.90 4.84 23.10
C ALA A 142 5.34 6.05 23.85
N LEU A 143 4.27 6.68 23.37
CA LEU A 143 3.56 7.74 24.06
C LEU A 143 2.79 7.20 25.28
N ILE A 144 2.06 6.11 25.09
CA ILE A 144 1.30 5.46 26.17
C ILE A 144 2.25 5.01 27.29
N SER A 145 3.45 4.54 26.95
CA SER A 145 4.46 4.12 27.93
C SER A 145 4.91 5.24 28.88
N ALA A 146 4.83 6.49 28.43
CA ALA A 146 5.14 7.63 29.28
C ALA A 146 4.11 7.83 30.41
N TYR A 147 2.89 7.29 30.23
CA TYR A 147 1.80 7.37 31.22
C TYR A 147 1.62 6.09 32.03
N ILE A 148 2.00 4.94 31.48
CA ILE A 148 1.87 3.62 32.16
C ILE A 148 3.24 3.26 32.73
N LYS A 149 3.40 3.47 34.03
CA LYS A 149 4.57 3.00 34.80
C LYS A 149 4.57 1.46 34.79
N ASN A 150 5.71 0.83 34.52
CA ASN A 150 5.96 -0.62 34.60
C ASN A 150 5.79 -1.47 33.34
N VAL A 151 5.74 -0.91 32.14
CA VAL A 151 5.75 -1.73 30.91
C VAL A 151 7.15 -1.74 30.29
N ASN A 152 7.76 -2.92 30.17
CA ASN A 152 9.09 -3.11 29.58
C ASN A 152 9.05 -2.93 28.04
N LYS A 153 10.15 -2.43 27.46
CA LYS A 153 10.31 -2.28 26.00
C LYS A 153 10.02 -3.59 25.22
N SER A 154 10.37 -4.73 25.81
CA SER A 154 10.07 -6.06 25.24
C SER A 154 8.56 -6.34 25.16
N GLN A 155 7.79 -5.93 26.17
CA GLN A 155 6.32 -6.08 26.21
C GLN A 155 5.65 -5.22 25.15
N PHE A 156 6.10 -3.97 24.96
CA PHE A 156 5.58 -3.11 23.88
C PHE A 156 5.82 -3.71 22.50
N ASN A 157 6.99 -4.32 22.28
CA ASN A 157 7.25 -4.98 21.01
C ASN A 157 6.32 -6.18 20.76
N LYS A 158 6.05 -6.97 21.82
CA LYS A 158 5.09 -8.09 21.73
C LYS A 158 3.66 -7.59 21.47
N ILE A 159 3.21 -6.52 22.14
CA ILE A 159 1.89 -5.91 21.94
C ILE A 159 1.76 -5.41 20.49
N ARG A 160 2.77 -4.69 19.99
CA ARG A 160 2.79 -4.20 18.61
C ARG A 160 2.70 -5.33 17.59
N LEU A 161 3.53 -6.36 17.72
CA LEU A 161 3.49 -7.53 16.84
C LEU A 161 2.18 -8.29 16.99
N GLY A 162 1.61 -8.37 18.19
CA GLY A 162 0.30 -8.96 18.44
C GLY A 162 -0.81 -8.24 17.69
N ILE A 163 -0.87 -6.91 17.77
CA ILE A 163 -1.90 -6.10 17.08
C ILE A 163 -1.76 -6.26 15.56
N VAL A 164 -0.54 -6.16 15.01
CA VAL A 164 -0.28 -6.37 13.60
C VAL A 164 -0.65 -7.78 13.16
N GLY A 165 -0.32 -8.79 13.97
CA GLY A 165 -0.66 -10.19 13.73
C GLY A 165 -2.18 -10.45 13.75
N ILE A 166 -2.91 -9.86 14.71
CA ILE A 166 -4.38 -9.96 14.79
C ILE A 166 -5.02 -9.31 13.58
N TYR A 167 -4.56 -8.11 13.19
CA TYR A 167 -5.05 -7.45 11.98
C TYR A 167 -4.85 -8.34 10.74
N LEU A 168 -3.64 -8.88 10.57
CA LEU A 168 -3.34 -9.79 9.47
C LEU A 168 -4.23 -11.03 9.48
N ALA A 169 -4.38 -11.66 10.64
CA ALA A 169 -5.20 -12.86 10.79
C ALA A 169 -6.68 -12.61 10.43
N ILE A 170 -7.25 -11.48 10.89
CA ILE A 170 -8.63 -11.10 10.55
C ILE A 170 -8.78 -10.88 9.04
N MET A 171 -7.85 -10.14 8.42
CA MET A 171 -7.91 -9.86 6.98
C MET A 171 -7.74 -11.13 6.16
N LEU A 172 -6.79 -12.00 6.52
CA LEU A 172 -6.62 -13.31 5.87
C LEU A 172 -7.86 -14.18 5.99
N LEU A 173 -8.46 -14.22 7.17
CA LEU A 173 -9.68 -14.99 7.42
C LEU A 173 -10.82 -14.51 6.51
N ILE A 174 -11.05 -13.20 6.41
CA ILE A 174 -12.06 -12.62 5.53
C ILE A 174 -11.79 -12.97 4.06
N ILE A 175 -10.53 -12.84 3.61
CA ILE A 175 -10.14 -13.13 2.23
C ILE A 175 -10.33 -14.61 1.89
N ILE A 176 -9.94 -15.52 2.78
CA ILE A 176 -10.00 -16.97 2.55
C ILE A 176 -11.45 -17.45 2.54
N ILE A 177 -12.26 -17.01 3.53
CA ILE A 177 -13.63 -17.49 3.72
C ILE A 177 -14.60 -16.89 2.70
N ALA A 178 -14.32 -15.72 2.10
CA ALA A 178 -15.21 -15.08 1.13
C ALA A 178 -15.63 -16.06 0.01
N PRO A 179 -16.93 -16.43 -0.09
CA PRO A 179 -17.37 -17.44 -1.04
C PRO A 179 -17.58 -16.88 -2.46
N THR A 180 -17.77 -15.56 -2.56
CA THR A 180 -18.06 -14.89 -3.82
C THR A 180 -17.30 -13.58 -3.94
N LEU A 181 -17.13 -13.11 -5.19
CA LEU A 181 -16.52 -11.82 -5.48
C LEU A 181 -17.28 -10.67 -4.81
N SER A 182 -18.61 -10.72 -4.83
CA SER A 182 -19.48 -9.70 -4.20
C SER A 182 -19.25 -9.61 -2.69
N ALA A 183 -19.15 -10.74 -2.00
CA ALA A 183 -18.86 -10.77 -0.56
C ALA A 183 -17.50 -10.15 -0.24
N LEU A 184 -16.50 -10.42 -1.08
CA LEU A 184 -15.15 -9.88 -0.92
C LEU A 184 -15.11 -8.37 -1.14
N ILE A 185 -15.72 -7.89 -2.23
CA ILE A 185 -15.81 -6.46 -2.58
C ILE A 185 -16.61 -5.68 -1.54
N PHE A 186 -17.63 -6.29 -0.93
CA PHE A 186 -18.42 -5.65 0.11
C PHE A 186 -17.67 -5.54 1.43
N ALA A 187 -17.08 -6.64 1.92
CA ALA A 187 -16.49 -6.68 3.27
C ALA A 187 -15.19 -5.87 3.40
N LEU A 188 -14.25 -6.02 2.45
CA LEU A 188 -12.90 -5.51 2.60
C LEU A 188 -12.76 -3.97 2.62
N PRO A 189 -13.54 -3.19 1.85
CA PRO A 189 -13.46 -1.73 1.92
C PRO A 189 -13.76 -1.18 3.31
N TYR A 190 -14.70 -1.74 4.05
CA TYR A 190 -15.03 -1.28 5.40
C TYR A 190 -13.86 -1.44 6.36
N PHE A 191 -13.18 -2.59 6.31
CA PHE A 191 -11.99 -2.83 7.14
C PHE A 191 -10.83 -1.93 6.71
N THR A 192 -10.63 -1.73 5.40
CA THR A 192 -9.57 -0.86 4.87
C THR A 192 -9.80 0.60 5.26
N ILE A 193 -11.04 1.09 5.16
CA ILE A 193 -11.43 2.45 5.60
C ILE A 193 -11.21 2.58 7.10
N GLY A 194 -11.63 1.60 7.89
CA GLY A 194 -11.43 1.60 9.35
C GLY A 194 -9.95 1.73 9.73
N ILE A 195 -9.08 0.99 9.07
CA ILE A 195 -7.62 1.06 9.29
C ILE A 195 -7.04 2.40 8.84
N TYR A 196 -7.45 2.94 7.70
CA TYR A 196 -6.98 4.26 7.26
C TYR A 196 -7.42 5.36 8.22
N LEU A 197 -8.64 5.27 8.77
CA LEU A 197 -9.12 6.19 9.80
C LEU A 197 -8.29 6.06 11.08
N LEU A 198 -8.03 4.83 11.53
CA LEU A 198 -7.15 4.58 12.68
C LEU A 198 -5.76 5.19 12.45
N LEU A 199 -5.15 4.97 11.30
CA LEU A 199 -3.85 5.54 10.95
C LEU A 199 -3.91 7.08 10.94
N ALA A 200 -4.94 7.69 10.37
CA ALA A 200 -5.10 9.15 10.39
C ALA A 200 -5.12 9.68 11.83
N ILE A 201 -5.93 9.07 12.71
CA ILE A 201 -6.01 9.43 14.14
C ILE A 201 -4.65 9.28 14.82
N MET A 202 -3.95 8.17 14.60
CA MET A 202 -2.61 7.93 15.16
C MET A 202 -1.61 9.00 14.72
N PHE A 203 -1.59 9.39 13.44
CA PHE A 203 -0.68 10.42 12.95
C PHE A 203 -1.05 11.83 13.45
N PHE A 204 -2.34 12.16 13.59
CA PHE A 204 -2.75 13.40 14.25
C PHE A 204 -2.34 13.43 15.72
N PHE A 205 -2.47 12.33 16.43
CA PHE A 205 -2.01 12.19 17.80
C PHE A 205 -0.49 12.38 17.93
N MET A 206 0.29 11.79 17.01
CA MET A 206 1.73 11.98 16.93
C MET A 206 2.12 13.44 16.66
N TYR A 207 1.38 14.13 15.77
CA TYR A 207 1.61 15.54 15.48
C TYR A 207 1.35 16.41 16.71
N LYS A 208 0.22 16.21 17.39
CA LYS A 208 -0.14 16.94 18.61
C LYS A 208 0.94 16.79 19.69
N ASN A 209 1.50 15.62 19.83
CA ASN A 209 2.52 15.30 20.84
C ASN A 209 3.97 15.53 20.35
N LYS A 210 4.18 16.08 19.15
CA LYS A 210 5.50 16.40 18.56
C LYS A 210 6.48 15.23 18.53
N ARG A 211 6.00 13.98 18.28
CA ARG A 211 6.81 12.76 18.43
C ARG A 211 7.49 12.27 17.16
N LEU A 212 7.05 12.69 15.99
CA LEU A 212 7.64 12.26 14.72
C LEU A 212 8.47 13.41 14.14
N SER A 213 9.78 13.40 14.36
CA SER A 213 10.69 14.47 13.88
C SER A 213 11.18 14.26 12.43
N GLN A 214 11.17 13.01 11.95
CA GLN A 214 11.69 12.66 10.61
C GLN A 214 10.67 12.86 9.49
N ALA A 215 9.37 12.86 9.81
CA ALA A 215 8.27 12.98 8.87
C ALA A 215 7.17 13.90 9.42
N ASN A 216 6.40 14.52 8.53
CA ASN A 216 5.30 15.41 8.90
C ASN A 216 4.02 14.62 9.18
N ALA A 217 3.82 14.28 10.46
CA ALA A 217 2.67 13.50 10.89
C ALA A 217 1.32 14.15 10.54
N LEU A 218 1.21 15.49 10.56
CA LEU A 218 -0.04 16.17 10.16
C LEU A 218 -0.38 15.88 8.70
N LEU A 219 0.60 16.04 7.82
CA LEU A 219 0.41 15.84 6.39
C LEU A 219 0.08 14.37 6.07
N ILE A 220 0.72 13.43 6.78
CA ILE A 220 0.42 11.99 6.66
C ILE A 220 -1.02 11.69 7.11
N GLY A 221 -1.44 12.25 8.24
CA GLY A 221 -2.81 12.06 8.74
C GLY A 221 -3.86 12.59 7.75
N ILE A 222 -3.66 13.80 7.19
CA ILE A 222 -4.51 14.36 6.14
C ILE A 222 -4.53 13.44 4.91
N ALA A 223 -3.36 12.94 4.49
CA ALA A 223 -3.25 12.06 3.33
C ALA A 223 -4.01 10.74 3.50
N PHE A 224 -4.05 10.16 4.71
CA PHE A 224 -4.88 8.98 4.98
C PHE A 224 -6.39 9.30 4.91
N LEU A 225 -6.83 10.49 5.34
CA LEU A 225 -8.22 10.92 5.11
C LEU A 225 -8.50 11.09 3.61
N CYS A 226 -7.56 11.65 2.84
CA CYS A 226 -7.67 11.73 1.38
C CYS A 226 -7.72 10.33 0.72
N LEU A 227 -7.01 9.33 1.27
CA LEU A 227 -7.13 7.95 0.79
C LEU A 227 -8.52 7.37 0.99
N ILE A 228 -9.17 7.64 2.13
CA ILE A 228 -10.56 7.24 2.38
C ILE A 228 -11.47 7.88 1.32
N ALA A 229 -11.39 9.20 1.16
CA ALA A 229 -12.18 9.93 0.17
C ALA A 229 -11.94 9.40 -1.26
N SER A 230 -10.66 9.19 -1.63
CA SER A 230 -10.27 8.62 -2.92
C SER A 230 -10.84 7.22 -3.13
N SER A 231 -10.89 6.39 -2.09
CA SER A 231 -11.45 5.04 -2.18
C SER A 231 -12.97 5.05 -2.45
N ILE A 232 -13.69 5.97 -1.82
CA ILE A 232 -15.13 6.16 -2.05
C ILE A 232 -15.39 6.69 -3.47
N ILE A 233 -14.65 7.74 -3.87
CA ILE A 233 -14.74 8.32 -5.21
C ILE A 233 -14.41 7.27 -6.28
N ARG A 234 -13.39 6.45 -6.04
CA ARG A 234 -13.01 5.37 -6.97
C ARG A 234 -14.13 4.35 -7.15
N SER A 235 -14.84 3.98 -6.09
CA SER A 235 -16.00 3.07 -6.21
C SER A 235 -17.10 3.65 -7.09
N ILE A 236 -17.38 4.96 -6.97
CA ILE A 236 -18.34 5.67 -7.81
C ILE A 236 -17.84 5.73 -9.26
N ILE A 237 -16.58 6.12 -9.46
CA ILE A 237 -15.98 6.18 -10.80
C ILE A 237 -15.97 4.80 -11.47
N THR A 238 -15.70 3.73 -10.74
CA THR A 238 -15.69 2.38 -11.31
C THR A 238 -17.06 1.96 -11.80
N SER A 239 -18.15 2.35 -11.14
CA SER A 239 -19.51 2.08 -11.62
C SER A 239 -19.81 2.83 -12.91
N ILE A 240 -19.34 4.08 -13.06
CA ILE A 240 -19.47 4.88 -14.28
C ILE A 240 -18.54 4.38 -15.39
N ALA A 241 -17.37 3.86 -15.03
CA ALA A 241 -16.37 3.36 -15.97
C ALA A 241 -16.81 2.08 -16.71
N LEU A 242 -17.83 1.38 -16.23
CA LEU A 242 -18.49 0.30 -16.98
C LEU A 242 -19.12 0.83 -18.27
N GLU A 243 -19.55 2.11 -18.28
CA GLU A 243 -20.12 2.79 -19.44
C GLU A 243 -19.08 3.65 -20.20
N ASN A 244 -18.04 4.13 -19.48
CA ASN A 244 -17.02 5.00 -20.06
C ASN A 244 -15.62 4.69 -19.46
N PRO A 245 -14.84 3.81 -20.10
CA PRO A 245 -13.53 3.36 -19.60
C PRO A 245 -12.51 4.48 -19.38
N SER A 246 -12.65 5.64 -20.05
CA SER A 246 -11.77 6.79 -19.83
C SER A 246 -11.81 7.33 -18.40
N MET A 247 -12.88 7.08 -17.66
CA MET A 247 -13.01 7.46 -16.25
C MET A 247 -12.01 6.74 -15.32
N ILE A 248 -11.47 5.62 -15.75
CA ILE A 248 -10.38 4.93 -15.00
C ILE A 248 -9.17 5.86 -14.84
N VAL A 249 -8.85 6.65 -15.86
CA VAL A 249 -7.73 7.61 -15.80
C VAL A 249 -7.95 8.65 -14.71
N VAL A 250 -9.17 9.15 -14.54
CA VAL A 250 -9.50 10.11 -13.48
C VAL A 250 -9.24 9.49 -12.11
N ALA A 251 -9.65 8.24 -11.88
CA ALA A 251 -9.38 7.53 -10.62
C ALA A 251 -7.88 7.34 -10.38
N GLU A 252 -7.10 7.06 -11.43
CA GLU A 252 -5.64 6.92 -11.32
C GLU A 252 -4.96 8.26 -10.99
N VAL A 253 -5.37 9.36 -11.63
CA VAL A 253 -4.83 10.70 -11.34
C VAL A 253 -5.11 11.10 -9.89
N ILE A 254 -6.33 10.92 -9.41
CA ILE A 254 -6.68 11.20 -8.00
C ILE A 254 -5.77 10.39 -7.06
N THR A 255 -5.58 9.10 -7.35
CA THR A 255 -4.77 8.23 -6.51
C THR A 255 -3.28 8.62 -6.55
N ILE A 256 -2.76 9.07 -7.69
CA ILE A 256 -1.40 9.59 -7.82
C ILE A 256 -1.23 10.84 -6.94
N ILE A 257 -2.17 11.78 -6.99
CA ILE A 257 -2.14 12.99 -6.15
C ILE A 257 -2.11 12.63 -4.67
N VAL A 258 -2.97 11.72 -4.24
CA VAL A 258 -3.02 11.28 -2.83
C VAL A 258 -1.71 10.61 -2.42
N ASN A 259 -1.15 9.71 -3.24
CA ASN A 259 0.14 9.08 -2.98
C ASN A 259 1.27 10.13 -2.89
N PHE A 260 1.21 11.18 -3.71
CA PHE A 260 2.17 12.27 -3.65
C PHE A 260 2.07 13.07 -2.34
N VAL A 261 0.86 13.33 -1.85
CA VAL A 261 0.65 13.96 -0.54
C VAL A 261 1.21 13.10 0.60
N ILE A 262 0.99 11.77 0.56
CA ILE A 262 1.59 10.82 1.51
C ILE A 262 3.11 10.91 1.45
N PHE A 263 3.69 10.87 0.25
CA PHE A 263 5.12 10.94 0.04
C PHE A 263 5.71 12.27 0.59
N LEU A 264 5.06 13.40 0.30
CA LEU A 264 5.46 14.69 0.88
C LEU A 264 5.44 14.64 2.42
N GLY A 265 4.45 14.00 3.01
CA GLY A 265 4.41 13.78 4.45
C GLY A 265 5.62 13.00 4.97
N PHE A 266 6.08 12.00 4.23
CA PHE A 266 7.23 11.16 4.62
C PHE A 266 8.59 11.86 4.44
N ILE A 267 8.72 12.78 3.48
CA ILE A 267 10.00 13.44 3.20
C ILE A 267 10.15 14.82 3.86
N THR A 268 9.06 15.44 4.27
CA THR A 268 9.07 16.75 4.90
C THR A 268 9.16 16.66 6.41
N LYS A 269 9.97 17.50 7.03
CA LYS A 269 10.02 17.63 8.48
C LYS A 269 8.90 18.54 8.98
N PRO A 270 8.28 18.25 10.13
CA PRO A 270 7.28 19.12 10.73
C PRO A 270 7.91 20.44 11.20
N LYS A 271 7.09 21.51 11.29
CA LYS A 271 7.57 22.84 11.73
C LYS A 271 8.27 22.80 13.10
N TYR A 272 7.77 21.99 14.04
CA TYR A 272 8.35 21.86 15.37
C TYR A 272 9.72 21.15 15.41
N ALA A 273 10.13 20.46 14.35
CA ALA A 273 11.44 19.83 14.26
C ALA A 273 12.49 20.72 13.58
N LYS A 274 12.10 21.94 13.16
CA LYS A 274 12.98 22.96 12.58
C LYS A 274 13.39 24.03 13.60
N MET A 275 12.78 24.03 14.78
CA MET A 275 13.16 24.84 15.94
C MET A 275 14.16 24.09 16.81
#